data_6f21e87105b8882516607268c4af2e2b
#
_entry.id   6f21e87105b8882516607268c4af2e2b
#
_cell.length_a   1.000
_cell.length_b   1.000
_cell.length_c   1.000
_cell.angle_alpha   90.00
_cell.angle_beta   90.00
_cell.angle_gamma   90.00
#
_symmetry.space_group_name_H-M   'P 1'
#
loop_
_entity.id
_entity.type
_entity.pdbx_description
1 polymer ?
#
loop_
_entity_poly.entity_id
_entity_poly.type
_entity_poly.pdbx_seq_one_letter_code
_entity_poly.pdbx_strand_id
1 'polypeptide(L)'
;TYLGEGQKLEFNATAQLGRGKEHIKWSPGHVWFVQQHHITVNNNASKLEQFKNKYPPQIFDKSGKIDKTLINENQSLVDACDGVCEDLVKVEYSDNDFIVYVESWGQLKPQEMVDRAMFELLQKLEELKTLVSKIE
;
A
#
# COMPACT_ATOMS: atom_id res chain seq x y z
N THR A 1 -16.67 18.84 -8.58
CA THR A 1 -17.97 19.38 -8.97
C THR A 1 -18.21 19.09 -10.43
N TYR A 2 -19.37 18.51 -10.76
CA TYR A 2 -19.79 18.31 -12.13
C TYR A 2 -20.61 19.53 -12.57
N LEU A 3 -20.32 20.03 -13.77
CA LEU A 3 -21.09 21.12 -14.39
C LEU A 3 -22.02 20.53 -15.46
N GLY A 4 -23.27 20.95 -15.46
CA GLY A 4 -24.23 20.63 -16.51
C GLY A 4 -24.01 21.50 -17.75
N GLU A 5 -24.72 21.17 -18.84
CA GLU A 5 -24.66 21.92 -20.08
C GLU A 5 -25.10 23.38 -19.84
N GLY A 6 -24.30 24.33 -20.32
CA GLY A 6 -24.55 25.76 -20.15
C GLY A 6 -24.21 26.35 -18.77
N GLN A 7 -23.79 25.53 -17.79
CA GLN A 7 -23.36 26.01 -16.49
C GLN A 7 -21.89 26.44 -16.52
N LYS A 8 -21.58 27.51 -15.82
CA LYS A 8 -20.23 28.08 -15.72
C LYS A 8 -19.87 28.31 -14.25
N LEU A 9 -18.64 27.95 -13.88
CA LEU A 9 -18.06 28.21 -12.58
C LEU A 9 -16.88 29.17 -12.75
N GLU A 10 -16.93 30.34 -12.11
CA GLU A 10 -15.83 31.30 -12.07
C GLU A 10 -15.49 31.59 -10.60
N PHE A 11 -14.22 31.46 -10.23
CA PHE A 11 -13.76 31.75 -8.88
C PHE A 11 -12.28 32.19 -8.88
N ASN A 12 -11.90 32.95 -7.85
CA ASN A 12 -10.53 33.26 -7.54
C ASN A 12 -10.09 32.38 -6.35
N ALA A 13 -8.95 31.70 -6.48
CA ALA A 13 -8.39 30.90 -5.43
C ALA A 13 -7.00 31.40 -5.04
N THR A 14 -6.79 31.66 -3.75
CA THR A 14 -5.48 31.99 -3.22
C THR A 14 -4.85 30.71 -2.65
N ALA A 15 -3.72 30.30 -3.24
CA ALA A 15 -2.98 29.14 -2.76
C ALA A 15 -2.15 29.50 -1.52
N GLN A 16 -2.09 28.58 -0.57
CA GLN A 16 -1.28 28.67 0.63
C GLN A 16 -0.49 27.38 0.79
N LEU A 17 0.78 27.50 1.19
CA LEU A 17 1.60 26.35 1.55
C LEU A 17 1.26 25.89 2.98
N GLY A 18 1.30 24.56 3.17
CA GLY A 18 1.10 23.93 4.46
C GLY A 18 1.73 22.54 4.50
N ARG A 19 1.69 21.91 5.67
CA ARG A 19 2.25 20.57 5.86
C ARG A 19 1.12 19.56 6.09
N GLY A 20 1.19 18.39 5.45
CA GLY A 20 0.22 17.32 5.61
C GLY A 20 0.01 16.88 7.07
N LYS A 21 1.05 17.02 7.92
CA LYS A 21 0.98 16.77 9.37
C LYS A 21 0.02 17.73 10.09
N GLU A 22 -0.12 18.96 9.62
CA GLU A 22 -0.99 19.97 10.22
C GLU A 22 -2.45 19.74 9.78
N HIS A 23 -2.64 19.46 8.50
CA HIS A 23 -3.95 19.13 7.94
C HIS A 23 -3.82 18.37 6.62
N ILE A 24 -4.67 17.35 6.45
CA ILE A 24 -4.68 16.48 5.27
C ILE A 24 -4.86 17.22 3.94
N LYS A 25 -5.51 18.39 3.92
CA LYS A 25 -5.68 19.22 2.72
C LYS A 25 -4.34 19.64 2.08
N TRP A 26 -3.25 19.61 2.84
CA TRP A 26 -1.91 19.93 2.37
C TRP A 26 -1.05 18.70 2.04
N SER A 27 -1.60 17.49 2.22
CA SER A 27 -0.92 16.28 1.78
C SER A 27 -0.84 16.25 0.25
N PRO A 28 0.32 15.97 -0.35
CA PRO A 28 0.48 15.94 -1.80
C PRO A 28 -0.02 14.64 -2.44
N GLY A 29 -0.40 13.66 -1.64
CA GLY A 29 -0.81 12.36 -2.14
C GLY A 29 -1.18 11.39 -1.03
N HIS A 30 -1.41 10.15 -1.43
CA HIS A 30 -1.66 9.02 -0.53
C HIS A 30 -0.47 8.07 -0.54
N VAL A 31 -0.04 7.64 0.64
CA VAL A 31 1.09 6.71 0.79
C VAL A 31 0.69 5.60 1.75
N TRP A 32 0.89 4.36 1.34
CA TRP A 32 0.71 3.20 2.20
C TRP A 32 1.79 2.15 1.91
N PHE A 33 1.92 1.18 2.78
CA PHE A 33 2.86 0.09 2.59
C PHE A 33 2.23 -1.25 2.96
N VAL A 34 2.78 -2.31 2.39
CA VAL A 34 2.50 -3.69 2.76
C VAL A 34 3.82 -4.41 2.97
N GLN A 35 3.84 -5.41 3.85
CA GLN A 35 5.00 -6.27 4.01
C GLN A 35 5.14 -7.18 2.78
N GLN A 36 6.35 -7.38 2.33
CA GLN A 36 6.63 -8.36 1.27
C GLN A 36 6.24 -9.75 1.78
N HIS A 37 5.42 -10.46 1.03
CA HIS A 37 4.97 -11.79 1.39
C HIS A 37 5.64 -12.88 0.54
N HIS A 38 5.74 -14.06 1.12
CA HIS A 38 6.14 -15.29 0.44
C HIS A 38 5.04 -16.33 0.57
N ILE A 39 4.56 -16.85 -0.55
CA ILE A 39 3.48 -17.83 -0.59
C ILE A 39 4.03 -19.21 -0.93
N THR A 40 3.68 -20.20 -0.12
CA THR A 40 3.94 -21.61 -0.38
C THR A 40 2.61 -22.32 -0.61
N VAL A 41 2.49 -23.02 -1.73
CA VAL A 41 1.27 -23.77 -2.10
C VAL A 41 1.57 -25.25 -2.13
N ASN A 42 0.71 -26.03 -1.46
CA ASN A 42 0.73 -27.50 -1.48
C ASN A 42 -0.66 -28.02 -1.87
N ASN A 43 -0.77 -28.57 -3.09
CA ASN A 43 -2.03 -29.08 -3.62
C ASN A 43 -2.34 -30.51 -3.14
N ASN A 44 -2.46 -30.72 -1.81
CA ASN A 44 -2.90 -31.98 -1.23
C ASN A 44 -4.38 -32.22 -1.54
N ALA A 45 -4.69 -33.24 -2.33
CA ALA A 45 -6.04 -33.49 -2.88
C ALA A 45 -7.13 -33.63 -1.81
N SER A 46 -6.87 -34.34 -0.70
CA SER A 46 -7.87 -34.55 0.35
C SER A 46 -8.21 -33.27 1.12
N LYS A 47 -7.20 -32.45 1.42
CA LYS A 47 -7.40 -31.14 2.07
C LYS A 47 -8.01 -30.12 1.12
N LEU A 48 -7.61 -30.17 -0.15
CA LEU A 48 -8.15 -29.27 -1.17
C LEU A 48 -9.66 -29.43 -1.33
N GLU A 49 -10.19 -30.64 -1.40
CA GLU A 49 -11.64 -30.88 -1.44
C GLU A 49 -12.37 -30.33 -0.21
N GLN A 50 -11.78 -30.51 0.98
CA GLN A 50 -12.38 -30.05 2.23
C GLN A 50 -12.43 -28.52 2.36
N PHE A 51 -11.41 -27.83 1.88
CA PHE A 51 -11.26 -26.38 2.06
C PHE A 51 -11.55 -25.54 0.81
N LYS A 52 -11.78 -26.17 -0.34
CA LYS A 52 -11.96 -25.49 -1.64
C LYS A 52 -12.99 -24.35 -1.61
N ASN A 53 -14.10 -24.54 -0.91
CA ASN A 53 -15.17 -23.54 -0.82
C ASN A 53 -14.83 -22.36 0.09
N LYS A 54 -13.72 -22.41 0.84
CA LYS A 54 -13.26 -21.33 1.71
C LYS A 54 -12.29 -20.38 1.01
N TYR A 55 -11.79 -20.79 -0.14
CA TYR A 55 -10.87 -19.99 -0.96
C TYR A 55 -11.59 -19.23 -2.08
N PRO A 56 -11.10 -18.05 -2.48
CA PRO A 56 -11.61 -17.36 -3.64
C PRO A 56 -11.49 -18.21 -4.90
N PRO A 57 -12.53 -18.29 -5.75
CA PRO A 57 -12.48 -19.12 -6.96
C PRO A 57 -11.41 -18.67 -7.97
N GLN A 58 -10.95 -17.42 -7.88
CA GLN A 58 -9.96 -16.82 -8.77
C GLN A 58 -8.56 -17.43 -8.65
N ILE A 59 -8.24 -18.08 -7.51
CA ILE A 59 -6.90 -18.66 -7.27
C ILE A 59 -6.71 -20.06 -7.87
N PHE A 60 -7.77 -20.64 -8.44
CA PHE A 60 -7.72 -21.96 -9.02
C PHE A 60 -7.41 -21.91 -10.51
N ASP A 61 -6.49 -22.75 -10.95
CA ASP A 61 -6.21 -22.99 -12.36
C ASP A 61 -7.33 -23.80 -13.05
N LYS A 62 -7.19 -24.02 -14.37
CA LYS A 62 -8.14 -24.80 -15.17
C LYS A 62 -8.26 -26.28 -14.73
N SER A 63 -7.30 -26.79 -14.00
CA SER A 63 -7.29 -28.15 -13.44
C SER A 63 -7.91 -28.23 -12.03
N GLY A 64 -8.32 -27.09 -11.45
CA GLY A 64 -8.88 -26.95 -10.12
C GLY A 64 -7.86 -27.00 -9.00
N LYS A 65 -6.58 -26.80 -9.30
CA LYS A 65 -5.49 -26.66 -8.32
C LYS A 65 -5.25 -25.20 -7.99
N ILE A 66 -4.77 -24.95 -6.79
CA ILE A 66 -4.37 -23.61 -6.37
C ILE A 66 -3.08 -23.21 -7.10
N ASP A 67 -3.11 -22.02 -7.73
CA ASP A 67 -1.96 -21.44 -8.44
C ASP A 67 -1.43 -20.24 -7.66
N LYS A 68 -0.17 -20.32 -7.27
CA LYS A 68 0.55 -19.26 -6.56
C LYS A 68 0.59 -17.96 -7.36
N THR A 69 0.68 -18.03 -8.69
CA THR A 69 0.77 -16.83 -9.53
C THR A 69 -0.53 -16.04 -9.51
N LEU A 70 -1.69 -16.73 -9.52
CA LEU A 70 -2.99 -16.11 -9.41
C LEU A 70 -3.22 -15.45 -8.04
N ILE A 71 -2.71 -16.05 -6.95
CA ILE A 71 -2.79 -15.43 -5.63
C ILE A 71 -1.99 -14.11 -5.61
N ASN A 72 -0.80 -14.09 -6.21
CA ASN A 72 0.08 -12.91 -6.24
C ASN A 72 -0.40 -11.77 -7.14
N GLU A 73 -1.43 -11.96 -7.94
CA GLU A 73 -1.98 -10.89 -8.81
C GLU A 73 -2.59 -9.73 -8.01
N ASN A 74 -3.09 -10.01 -6.81
CA ASN A 74 -3.78 -9.01 -6.00
C ASN A 74 -3.58 -9.27 -4.50
N GLN A 75 -3.21 -8.22 -3.75
CA GLN A 75 -3.07 -8.29 -2.29
C GLN A 75 -4.34 -8.83 -1.60
N SER A 76 -5.52 -8.48 -2.09
CA SER A 76 -6.79 -8.99 -1.53
C SER A 76 -6.92 -10.52 -1.64
N LEU A 77 -6.32 -11.15 -2.65
CA LEU A 77 -6.30 -12.61 -2.78
C LEU A 77 -5.31 -13.25 -1.81
N VAL A 78 -4.18 -12.58 -1.55
CA VAL A 78 -3.21 -13.02 -0.53
C VAL A 78 -3.88 -13.01 0.84
N ASP A 79 -4.50 -11.89 1.22
CA ASP A 79 -5.19 -11.71 2.50
C ASP A 79 -6.35 -12.71 2.67
N ALA A 80 -7.08 -13.01 1.58
CA ALA A 80 -8.18 -13.97 1.60
C ALA A 80 -7.71 -15.43 1.70
N CYS A 81 -6.45 -15.72 1.38
CA CYS A 81 -5.86 -17.05 1.50
C CYS A 81 -5.16 -17.26 2.84
N ASP A 82 -4.74 -16.19 3.49
CA ASP A 82 -4.01 -16.26 4.75
C ASP A 82 -4.86 -16.86 5.88
N GLY A 83 -4.28 -17.78 6.64
CA GLY A 83 -4.93 -18.42 7.79
C GLY A 83 -6.09 -19.38 7.47
N VAL A 84 -6.43 -19.65 6.19
CA VAL A 84 -7.52 -20.58 5.83
C VAL A 84 -7.11 -22.04 6.06
N CYS A 85 -5.98 -22.45 5.52
CA CYS A 85 -5.37 -23.77 5.76
C CYS A 85 -3.88 -23.70 5.39
N GLU A 86 -3.01 -23.63 6.38
CA GLU A 86 -1.56 -23.50 6.20
C GLU A 86 -0.92 -24.70 5.48
N ASP A 87 -1.56 -25.87 5.55
CA ASP A 87 -1.11 -27.05 4.81
C ASP A 87 -1.38 -26.97 3.30
N LEU A 88 -2.26 -26.08 2.85
CA LEU A 88 -2.57 -25.83 1.44
C LEU A 88 -1.92 -24.54 0.93
N VAL A 89 -2.12 -23.45 1.65
CA VAL A 89 -1.55 -22.15 1.35
C VAL A 89 -0.96 -21.56 2.62
N LYS A 90 0.34 -21.42 2.67
CA LYS A 90 1.05 -20.72 3.73
C LYS A 90 1.53 -19.38 3.23
N VAL A 91 1.15 -18.32 3.92
CA VAL A 91 1.61 -16.95 3.67
C VAL A 91 2.57 -16.57 4.79
N GLU A 92 3.78 -16.16 4.44
CA GLU A 92 4.80 -15.69 5.36
C GLU A 92 5.16 -14.25 4.98
N TYR A 93 5.18 -13.34 5.94
CA TYR A 93 5.52 -11.94 5.72
C TYR A 93 6.97 -11.67 6.15
N SER A 94 7.68 -10.88 5.35
CA SER A 94 9.03 -10.43 5.72
C SER A 94 8.95 -9.34 6.78
N ASP A 95 9.78 -9.44 7.82
CA ASP A 95 9.88 -8.40 8.85
C ASP A 95 10.68 -7.16 8.37
N ASN A 96 11.46 -7.30 7.30
CA ASN A 96 12.42 -6.29 6.87
C ASN A 96 12.14 -5.71 5.48
N ASP A 97 11.29 -6.37 4.67
CA ASP A 97 11.02 -5.97 3.30
C ASP A 97 9.59 -5.44 3.15
N PHE A 98 9.47 -4.25 2.59
CA PHE A 98 8.20 -3.56 2.42
C PHE A 98 8.02 -3.10 0.98
N ILE A 99 6.78 -3.18 0.49
CA ILE A 99 6.36 -2.56 -0.76
C ILE A 99 5.62 -1.27 -0.40
N VAL A 100 6.17 -0.13 -0.81
CA VAL A 100 5.58 1.19 -0.54
C VAL A 100 4.89 1.69 -1.81
N TYR A 101 3.63 2.06 -1.67
CA TYR A 101 2.82 2.65 -2.73
C TYR A 101 2.71 4.15 -2.51
N VAL A 102 2.99 4.93 -3.55
CA VAL A 102 2.93 6.39 -3.52
C VAL A 102 2.02 6.86 -4.65
N GLU A 103 0.88 7.45 -4.30
CA GLU A 103 -0.10 7.99 -5.23
C GLU A 103 -0.16 9.51 -5.09
N SER A 104 0.14 10.23 -6.16
CA SER A 104 0.12 11.70 -6.18
C SER A 104 -1.27 12.22 -6.53
N TRP A 105 -1.69 13.31 -5.87
CA TRP A 105 -2.88 14.05 -6.24
C TRP A 105 -2.64 15.10 -7.33
N GLY A 106 -1.42 15.15 -7.90
CA GLY A 106 -1.06 15.96 -9.06
C GLY A 106 -0.18 17.18 -8.75
N GLN A 107 -0.01 17.59 -7.47
CA GLN A 107 0.81 18.74 -7.10
C GLN A 107 2.30 18.46 -7.26
N LEU A 108 2.74 17.26 -6.90
CA LEU A 108 4.12 16.78 -6.98
C LEU A 108 4.15 15.41 -7.66
N LYS A 109 5.21 15.10 -8.36
CA LYS A 109 5.44 13.75 -8.86
C LYS A 109 5.73 12.80 -7.70
N PRO A 110 5.37 11.48 -7.80
CA PRO A 110 5.65 10.51 -6.74
C PRO A 110 7.13 10.49 -6.31
N GLN A 111 8.06 10.58 -7.26
CA GLN A 111 9.49 10.67 -6.99
C GLN A 111 9.83 11.90 -6.12
N GLU A 112 9.31 13.07 -6.49
CA GLU A 112 9.54 14.31 -5.75
C GLU A 112 8.94 14.26 -4.34
N MET A 113 7.83 13.54 -4.15
CA MET A 113 7.24 13.34 -2.82
C MET A 113 8.18 12.54 -1.91
N VAL A 114 8.79 11.47 -2.43
CA VAL A 114 9.75 10.66 -1.68
C VAL A 114 11.01 11.48 -1.36
N ASP A 115 11.58 12.18 -2.35
CA ASP A 115 12.78 13.00 -2.16
C ASP A 115 12.55 14.09 -1.11
N ARG A 116 11.40 14.77 -1.15
CA ARG A 116 11.04 15.79 -0.16
C ARG A 116 10.81 15.21 1.23
N ALA A 117 10.18 14.04 1.32
CA ALA A 117 9.99 13.38 2.60
C ALA A 117 11.33 13.01 3.27
N MET A 118 12.29 12.51 2.50
CA MET A 118 13.65 12.24 2.97
C MET A 118 14.37 13.51 3.41
N PHE A 119 14.25 14.58 2.64
CA PHE A 119 14.83 15.87 2.99
C PHE A 119 14.26 16.44 4.29
N GLU A 120 12.94 16.42 4.48
CA GLU A 120 12.27 16.88 5.70
C GLU A 120 12.70 16.03 6.93
N LEU A 121 12.90 14.72 6.74
CA LEU A 121 13.39 13.84 7.79
C LEU A 121 14.83 14.20 8.21
N LEU A 122 15.70 14.44 7.23
CA LEU A 122 17.08 14.86 7.47
C LEU A 122 17.14 16.21 8.22
N GLN A 123 16.32 17.18 7.82
CA GLN A 123 16.24 18.46 8.53
C GLN A 123 15.86 18.28 10.01
N LYS A 124 14.86 17.44 10.30
CA LYS A 124 14.46 17.17 11.70
C LYS A 124 15.55 16.49 12.51
N LEU A 125 16.33 15.61 11.89
CA LEU A 125 17.48 14.98 12.55
C LEU A 125 18.59 15.98 12.85
N GLU A 126 18.87 16.92 11.95
CA GLU A 126 19.82 18.02 12.16
C GLU A 126 19.36 18.97 13.29
N GLU A 127 18.08 19.32 13.31
CA GLU A 127 17.48 20.10 14.40
C GLU A 127 17.63 19.39 15.74
N LEU A 128 17.31 18.09 15.81
CA LEU A 128 17.45 17.28 17.00
C LEU A 128 18.92 17.25 17.49
N LYS A 129 19.86 17.01 16.56
CA LYS A 129 21.30 17.01 16.88
C LYS A 129 21.74 18.36 17.48
N THR A 130 21.25 19.46 16.90
CA THR A 130 21.55 20.80 17.39
C THR A 130 20.98 21.07 18.79
N LEU A 131 19.80 20.51 19.09
CA LEU A 131 19.18 20.63 20.41
C LEU A 131 19.93 19.81 21.45
N VAL A 132 20.33 18.59 21.13
CA VAL A 132 21.09 17.71 22.04
C VAL A 132 22.44 18.34 22.37
N SER A 133 23.16 18.90 21.38
CA SER A 133 24.47 19.56 21.62
C SER A 133 24.40 20.84 22.48
N LYS A 134 23.21 21.36 22.74
CA LYS A 134 23.01 22.51 23.67
C LYS A 134 22.74 22.09 25.09
N ILE A 135 22.55 20.80 25.36
CA ILE A 135 22.28 20.24 26.66
C ILE A 135 23.57 19.75 27.33
N GLU A 136 24.61 19.48 26.53
CA GLU A 136 25.99 19.23 27.02
C GLU A 136 26.70 20.56 27.30
#